data_f9a72d172423304d44cbf3b23e455bfd
#
_entry.id   f9a72d172423304d44cbf3b23e455bfd
#
_cell.length_a   1.000
_cell.length_b   1.000
_cell.length_c   1.000
_cell.angle_alpha   90.00
_cell.angle_beta   90.00
_cell.angle_gamma   90.00
#
_symmetry.space_group_name_H-M   'P 1'
#
loop_
_entity.id
_entity.type
_entity.pdbx_description
1 polymer ?
#
loop_
_entity_poly.entity_id
_entity_poly.type
_entity_poly.pdbx_seq_one_letter_code
_entity_poly.pdbx_strand_id
1 'polypeptide(L)'
;MNIKTKLLFGIGILAGMIILLVTLSVVNLQLLTATEPDSPAAMPALERALLWISVTGGICVLTGLVLLFWLPRSISKPILELKQGILEIANHNYEKRLDMKSSEEFREVADSFNRMAERLTEYRASTLADILSAKKFLEAIVNSINEPIIGLNTEREILFINNEALNVL
;
A
#
# COMPACT_ATOMS: atom_id res chain seq x y z
N MET A 1 5.09 15.72 -2.01
CA MET A 1 5.54 15.91 -0.62
C MET A 1 5.72 14.55 0.00
N ASN A 2 6.92 14.24 0.48
CA ASN A 2 7.31 12.94 0.98
C ASN A 2 6.52 12.53 2.23
N ILE A 3 6.30 11.22 2.42
CA ILE A 3 5.59 10.68 3.61
C ILE A 3 6.28 11.16 4.89
N LYS A 4 7.62 11.11 4.92
CA LYS A 4 8.42 11.60 6.05
C LYS A 4 8.14 13.06 6.37
N THR A 5 8.05 13.91 5.34
CA THR A 5 7.76 15.34 5.51
C THR A 5 6.34 15.59 6.02
N LYS A 6 5.35 14.83 5.53
CA LYS A 6 3.97 14.92 6.00
C LYS A 6 3.85 14.48 7.46
N LEU A 7 4.52 13.40 7.83
CA LEU A 7 4.53 12.86 9.19
C LEU A 7 5.24 13.81 10.16
N LEU A 8 6.45 14.27 9.78
CA LEU A 8 7.22 15.24 10.56
C LEU A 8 6.44 16.55 10.77
N PHE A 9 5.76 17.04 9.73
CA PHE A 9 4.96 18.24 9.80
C PHE A 9 3.76 18.06 10.74
N GLY A 10 3.03 16.93 10.64
CA GLY A 10 1.92 16.61 11.54
C GLY A 10 2.37 16.48 13.01
N ILE A 11 3.45 15.75 13.27
CA ILE A 11 4.03 15.60 14.62
C ILE A 11 4.55 16.95 15.14
N GLY A 12 5.21 17.74 14.28
CA GLY A 12 5.73 19.06 14.62
C GLY A 12 4.64 20.05 15.03
N ILE A 13 3.52 20.07 14.30
CA ILE A 13 2.35 20.89 14.66
C ILE A 13 1.80 20.47 16.02
N LEU A 14 1.62 19.16 16.23
CA LEU A 14 1.06 18.64 17.48
C LEU A 14 1.98 18.92 18.66
N ALA A 15 3.28 18.71 18.51
CA ALA A 15 4.28 19.05 19.52
C ALA A 15 4.32 20.56 19.82
N GLY A 16 4.30 21.41 18.80
CA GLY A 16 4.25 22.87 18.95
C GLY A 16 3.00 23.34 19.69
N MET A 17 1.84 22.74 19.41
CA MET A 17 0.59 23.05 20.10
C MET A 17 0.62 22.60 21.57
N ILE A 18 1.21 21.44 21.90
CA ILE A 18 1.36 20.97 23.27
C ILE A 18 2.29 21.94 24.04
N ILE A 19 3.41 22.33 23.45
CA ILE A 19 4.34 23.30 24.07
C ILE A 19 3.64 24.63 24.31
N LEU A 20 2.88 25.13 23.33
CA LEU A 20 2.12 26.37 23.49
C LEU A 20 1.10 26.29 24.63
N LEU A 21 0.37 25.16 24.71
CA LEU A 21 -0.62 24.94 25.76
C LEU A 21 0.04 24.89 27.15
N VAL A 22 1.16 24.19 27.27
CA VAL A 22 1.91 24.10 28.53
C VAL A 22 2.47 25.48 28.95
N THR A 23 3.09 26.23 28.04
CA THR A 23 3.63 27.55 28.31
C THR A 23 2.52 28.52 28.69
N LEU A 24 1.40 28.52 27.99
CA LEU A 24 0.25 29.38 28.32
C LEU A 24 -0.33 29.02 29.69
N SER A 25 -0.42 27.73 30.02
CA SER A 25 -0.89 27.25 31.31
C SER A 25 0.04 27.72 32.47
N VAL A 26 1.36 27.60 32.29
CA VAL A 26 2.35 28.02 33.27
C VAL A 26 2.31 29.55 33.49
N VAL A 27 2.25 30.32 32.40
CA VAL A 27 2.17 31.80 32.48
C VAL A 27 0.89 32.24 33.19
N ASN A 28 -0.27 31.63 32.86
CA ASN A 28 -1.52 31.95 33.56
C ASN A 28 -1.48 31.56 35.03
N LEU A 29 -0.84 30.42 35.38
CA LEU A 29 -0.66 30.03 36.78
C LEU A 29 0.21 31.04 37.56
N GLN A 30 1.30 31.51 36.95
CA GLN A 30 2.18 32.53 37.57
C GLN A 30 1.45 33.87 37.77
N LEU A 31 0.65 34.29 36.79
CA LEU A 31 -0.16 35.51 36.92
C LEU A 31 -1.20 35.41 38.04
N LEU A 32 -1.84 34.24 38.18
CA LEU A 32 -2.80 34.00 39.27
C LEU A 32 -2.13 33.98 40.65
N THR A 33 -0.94 33.41 40.77
CA THR A 33 -0.19 33.39 42.05
C THR A 33 0.41 34.74 42.41
N ALA A 34 0.65 35.59 41.41
CA ALA A 34 1.15 36.98 41.65
C ALA A 34 0.02 37.96 41.98
N THR A 35 -1.24 37.61 41.84
CA THR A 35 -2.40 38.44 42.14
C THR A 35 -2.88 38.13 43.55
N GLU A 36 -2.96 39.17 44.45
CA GLU A 36 -3.46 38.97 45.82
C GLU A 36 -4.89 38.38 45.76
N PRO A 37 -5.21 37.33 46.57
CA PRO A 37 -6.49 36.66 46.53
C PRO A 37 -7.71 37.55 46.79
N ASP A 38 -7.53 38.60 47.53
CA ASP A 38 -8.60 39.53 47.91
C ASP A 38 -8.72 40.77 47.00
N SER A 39 -7.95 40.79 45.87
CA SER A 39 -8.01 41.93 44.96
C SER A 39 -9.24 41.81 44.02
N PRO A 40 -9.95 42.94 43.75
CA PRO A 40 -11.08 42.94 42.82
C PRO A 40 -10.71 42.54 41.40
N ALA A 41 -9.41 42.43 41.09
CA ALA A 41 -8.89 41.99 39.80
C ALA A 41 -8.70 40.44 39.69
N ALA A 42 -8.76 39.72 40.81
CA ALA A 42 -8.49 38.26 40.84
C ALA A 42 -9.56 37.45 40.07
N MET A 43 -10.83 37.74 40.23
CA MET A 43 -11.93 37.07 39.55
C MET A 43 -11.87 37.20 38.01
N PRO A 44 -11.75 38.40 37.43
CA PRO A 44 -11.67 38.54 35.95
C PRO A 44 -10.36 38.00 35.36
N ALA A 45 -9.27 37.89 36.17
CA ALA A 45 -8.05 37.23 35.72
C ALA A 45 -8.22 35.73 35.63
N LEU A 46 -8.89 35.09 36.59
CA LEU A 46 -9.20 33.66 36.58
C LEU A 46 -10.12 33.27 35.40
N GLU A 47 -11.17 34.05 35.17
CA GLU A 47 -12.09 33.79 34.02
C GLU A 47 -11.36 33.87 32.68
N ARG A 48 -10.50 34.87 32.48
CA ARG A 48 -9.68 34.98 31.27
C ARG A 48 -8.71 33.82 31.10
N ALA A 49 -8.04 33.40 32.18
CA ALA A 49 -7.15 32.26 32.17
C ALA A 49 -7.87 30.96 31.74
N LEU A 50 -9.03 30.72 32.34
CA LEU A 50 -9.87 29.55 31.98
C LEU A 50 -10.36 29.58 30.54
N LEU A 51 -10.74 30.74 30.03
CA LEU A 51 -11.13 30.90 28.62
C LEU A 51 -9.98 30.58 27.68
N TRP A 52 -8.77 31.11 27.92
CA TRP A 52 -7.62 30.85 27.07
C TRP A 52 -7.19 29.37 27.08
N ILE A 53 -7.20 28.72 28.24
CA ILE A 53 -6.88 27.32 28.40
C ILE A 53 -7.94 26.46 27.66
N SER A 54 -9.23 26.79 27.78
CA SER A 54 -10.32 26.08 27.13
C SER A 54 -10.25 26.19 25.59
N VAL A 55 -9.98 27.39 25.07
CA VAL A 55 -9.85 27.65 23.64
C VAL A 55 -8.64 26.90 23.06
N THR A 56 -7.48 27.00 23.69
CA THR A 56 -6.26 26.30 23.24
C THR A 56 -6.40 24.78 23.35
N GLY A 57 -6.99 24.28 24.44
CA GLY A 57 -7.31 22.87 24.61
C GLY A 57 -8.26 22.34 23.52
N GLY A 58 -9.31 23.11 23.21
CA GLY A 58 -10.25 22.78 22.13
C GLY A 58 -9.59 22.71 20.76
N ILE A 59 -8.69 23.66 20.44
CA ILE A 59 -7.94 23.65 19.20
C ILE A 59 -6.99 22.44 19.13
N CYS A 60 -6.33 22.07 20.24
CA CYS A 60 -5.50 20.88 20.33
C CYS A 60 -6.28 19.59 20.04
N VAL A 61 -7.46 19.45 20.63
CA VAL A 61 -8.33 18.29 20.41
C VAL A 61 -8.77 18.21 18.95
N LEU A 62 -9.23 19.33 18.37
CA LEU A 62 -9.63 19.39 16.97
C LEU A 62 -8.49 19.01 16.02
N THR A 63 -7.30 19.53 16.26
CA THR A 63 -6.12 19.21 15.45
C THR A 63 -5.73 17.73 15.59
N GLY A 64 -5.79 17.17 16.79
CA GLY A 64 -5.57 15.76 17.05
C GLY A 64 -6.57 14.87 16.30
N LEU A 65 -7.85 15.24 16.30
CA LEU A 65 -8.89 14.52 15.55
C LEU A 65 -8.64 14.58 14.04
N VAL A 66 -8.29 15.74 13.49
CA VAL A 66 -7.97 15.86 12.06
C VAL A 66 -6.79 14.97 11.68
N LEU A 67 -5.72 14.95 12.48
CA LEU A 67 -4.56 14.09 12.24
C LEU A 67 -4.91 12.61 12.37
N LEU A 68 -5.76 12.23 13.33
CA LEU A 68 -6.20 10.85 13.54
C LEU A 68 -6.96 10.30 12.31
N PHE A 69 -7.76 11.12 11.63
CA PHE A 69 -8.50 10.71 10.44
C PHE A 69 -7.68 10.83 9.15
N TRP A 70 -6.77 11.79 9.07
CA TRP A 70 -5.99 12.06 7.86
C TRP A 70 -4.79 11.11 7.68
N LEU A 71 -4.08 10.77 8.77
CA LEU A 71 -2.89 9.94 8.74
C LEU A 71 -3.15 8.51 8.23
N PRO A 72 -4.19 7.79 8.72
CA PRO A 72 -4.50 6.44 8.22
C PRO A 72 -4.85 6.41 6.73
N ARG A 73 -5.59 7.41 6.25
CA ARG A 73 -5.94 7.50 4.82
C ARG A 73 -4.72 7.71 3.92
N SER A 74 -3.72 8.41 4.41
CA SER A 74 -2.50 8.72 3.64
C SER A 74 -1.51 7.56 3.57
N ILE A 75 -1.57 6.62 4.50
CA ILE A 75 -0.59 5.52 4.63
C ILE A 75 -1.27 4.16 4.49
N SER A 76 -2.32 3.89 5.25
CA SER A 76 -2.93 2.55 5.31
C SER A 76 -3.60 2.15 4.00
N LYS A 77 -4.25 3.09 3.32
CA LYS A 77 -4.92 2.81 2.04
C LYS A 77 -3.94 2.36 0.96
N PRO A 78 -2.83 3.08 0.67
CA PRO A 78 -1.82 2.63 -0.29
C PRO A 78 -1.19 1.28 0.06
N ILE A 79 -0.94 1.01 1.33
CA ILE A 79 -0.40 -0.29 1.77
C ILE A 79 -1.40 -1.41 1.49
N LEU A 80 -2.69 -1.18 1.71
CA LEU A 80 -3.72 -2.17 1.43
C LEU A 80 -3.84 -2.44 -0.07
N GLU A 81 -3.78 -1.40 -0.91
CA GLU A 81 -3.77 -1.52 -2.37
C GLU A 81 -2.56 -2.31 -2.87
N LEU A 82 -1.37 -2.05 -2.30
CA LEU A 82 -0.16 -2.83 -2.60
C LEU A 82 -0.33 -4.30 -2.22
N LYS A 83 -0.83 -4.57 -1.00
CA LYS A 83 -1.11 -5.95 -0.55
C LYS A 83 -2.05 -6.67 -1.52
N GLN A 84 -3.14 -6.03 -1.93
CA GLN A 84 -4.08 -6.59 -2.89
C GLN A 84 -3.40 -6.86 -4.25
N GLY A 85 -2.61 -5.92 -4.75
CA GLY A 85 -1.84 -6.10 -5.98
C GLY A 85 -0.91 -7.31 -5.91
N ILE A 86 -0.20 -7.49 -4.80
CA ILE A 86 0.69 -8.65 -4.59
C ILE A 86 -0.11 -9.97 -4.59
N LEU A 87 -1.28 -9.98 -3.96
CA LEU A 87 -2.16 -11.17 -3.96
C LEU A 87 -2.69 -11.50 -5.36
N GLU A 88 -3.01 -10.49 -6.17
CA GLU A 88 -3.40 -10.70 -7.56
C GLU A 88 -2.26 -11.34 -8.37
N ILE A 89 -1.03 -10.85 -8.22
CA ILE A 89 0.15 -11.47 -8.85
C ILE A 89 0.33 -12.93 -8.39
N ALA A 90 0.17 -13.20 -7.09
CA ALA A 90 0.25 -14.56 -6.54
C ALA A 90 -0.83 -15.49 -7.13
N ASN A 91 -1.99 -14.95 -7.46
CA ASN A 91 -3.08 -15.66 -8.14
C ASN A 91 -2.94 -15.68 -9.67
N HIS A 92 -1.74 -15.42 -10.20
CA HIS A 92 -1.42 -15.42 -11.63
C HIS A 92 -2.12 -14.32 -12.46
N ASN A 93 -2.70 -13.32 -11.81
CA ASN A 93 -3.26 -12.14 -12.47
C ASN A 93 -2.17 -11.07 -12.63
N TYR A 94 -1.36 -11.18 -13.68
CA TYR A 94 -0.26 -10.25 -13.98
C TYR A 94 -0.70 -8.97 -14.70
N GLU A 95 -1.98 -8.86 -15.06
CA GLU A 95 -2.52 -7.66 -15.70
C GLU A 95 -2.81 -6.52 -14.71
N LYS A 96 -2.86 -6.85 -13.41
CA LYS A 96 -3.10 -5.86 -12.37
C LYS A 96 -2.02 -4.77 -12.39
N ARG A 97 -2.47 -3.50 -12.39
CA ARG A 97 -1.60 -2.33 -12.28
C ARG A 97 -2.00 -1.52 -11.05
N LEU A 98 -1.01 -0.89 -10.42
CA LEU A 98 -1.20 0.01 -9.29
C LEU A 98 -1.03 1.46 -9.75
N ASP A 99 -1.95 2.34 -9.36
CA ASP A 99 -1.88 3.79 -9.59
C ASP A 99 -1.96 4.51 -8.23
N MET A 100 -0.80 4.69 -7.60
CA MET A 100 -0.70 5.29 -6.28
C MET A 100 -0.27 6.77 -6.39
N LYS A 101 -1.23 7.68 -6.13
CA LYS A 101 -1.01 9.14 -6.21
C LYS A 101 -0.80 9.82 -4.86
N SER A 102 -0.79 9.06 -3.77
CA SER A 102 -0.78 9.60 -2.40
C SER A 102 0.53 10.29 -2.01
N SER A 103 1.67 9.78 -2.47
CA SER A 103 3.00 10.37 -2.27
C SER A 103 3.98 9.86 -3.33
N GLU A 104 5.16 10.49 -3.40
CA GLU A 104 6.20 10.13 -4.35
C GLU A 104 6.75 8.74 -4.10
N GLU A 105 6.97 8.39 -2.83
CA GLU A 105 7.46 7.07 -2.43
C GLU A 105 6.49 5.94 -2.83
N PHE A 106 5.18 6.14 -2.65
CA PHE A 106 4.20 5.16 -3.07
C PHE A 106 4.09 5.04 -4.59
N ARG A 107 4.32 6.13 -5.31
CA ARG A 107 4.38 6.11 -6.78
C ARG A 107 5.58 5.30 -7.27
N GLU A 108 6.76 5.48 -6.69
CA GLU A 108 7.95 4.68 -7.02
C GLU A 108 7.74 3.18 -6.76
N VAL A 109 7.05 2.84 -5.65
CA VAL A 109 6.68 1.45 -5.34
C VAL A 109 5.69 0.91 -6.37
N ALA A 110 4.67 1.69 -6.75
CA ALA A 110 3.70 1.30 -7.77
C ALA A 110 4.38 1.09 -9.14
N ASP A 111 5.29 1.97 -9.53
CA ASP A 111 6.06 1.85 -10.78
C ASP A 111 6.94 0.59 -10.77
N SER A 112 7.57 0.29 -9.64
CA SER A 112 8.39 -0.91 -9.49
C SER A 112 7.54 -2.18 -9.53
N PHE A 113 6.37 -2.17 -8.90
CA PHE A 113 5.39 -3.24 -8.98
C PHE A 113 4.90 -3.46 -10.42
N ASN A 114 4.55 -2.38 -11.12
CA ASN A 114 4.04 -2.43 -12.49
C ASN A 114 5.09 -3.00 -13.46
N ARG A 115 6.36 -2.60 -13.32
CA ARG A 115 7.48 -3.18 -14.09
C ARG A 115 7.67 -4.67 -13.79
N MET A 116 7.54 -5.08 -12.53
CA MET A 116 7.59 -6.51 -12.17
C MET A 116 6.45 -7.29 -12.81
N ALA A 117 5.23 -6.78 -12.72
CA ALA A 117 4.04 -7.41 -13.33
C ALA A 117 4.17 -7.54 -14.87
N GLU A 118 4.70 -6.52 -15.53
CA GLU A 118 4.99 -6.53 -16.96
C GLU A 118 5.98 -7.65 -17.34
N ARG A 119 7.12 -7.71 -16.63
CA ARG A 119 8.12 -8.76 -16.86
C ARG A 119 7.57 -10.17 -16.62
N LEU A 120 6.71 -10.36 -15.63
CA LEU A 120 6.05 -11.65 -15.39
C LEU A 120 5.09 -12.01 -16.52
N THR A 121 4.38 -11.06 -17.09
CA THR A 121 3.52 -11.25 -18.26
C THR A 121 4.35 -11.67 -19.47
N GLU A 122 5.45 -10.97 -19.75
CA GLU A 122 6.37 -11.30 -20.85
C GLU A 122 6.98 -12.69 -20.68
N TYR A 123 7.48 -13.00 -19.48
CA TYR A 123 8.07 -14.30 -19.16
C TYR A 123 7.08 -15.43 -19.38
N ARG A 124 5.84 -15.26 -18.92
CA ARG A 124 4.78 -16.25 -19.12
C ARG A 124 4.47 -16.45 -20.61
N ALA A 125 4.37 -15.37 -21.37
CA ALA A 125 4.12 -15.44 -22.80
C ALA A 125 5.25 -16.16 -23.56
N SER A 126 6.50 -15.85 -23.22
CA SER A 126 7.69 -16.52 -23.79
C SER A 126 7.69 -18.00 -23.45
N THR A 127 7.51 -18.35 -22.18
CA THR A 127 7.51 -19.76 -21.73
C THR A 127 6.41 -20.58 -22.43
N LEU A 128 5.21 -19.99 -22.59
CA LEU A 128 4.12 -20.65 -23.32
C LEU A 128 4.46 -20.85 -24.81
N ALA A 129 5.09 -19.86 -25.44
CA ALA A 129 5.53 -19.95 -26.83
C ALA A 129 6.60 -21.05 -26.99
N ASP A 130 7.56 -21.16 -26.08
CA ASP A 130 8.60 -22.18 -26.09
C ASP A 130 8.00 -23.59 -25.93
N ILE A 131 7.07 -23.76 -24.98
CA ILE A 131 6.37 -25.04 -24.77
C ILE A 131 5.57 -25.45 -26.03
N LEU A 132 4.85 -24.49 -26.61
CA LEU A 132 4.07 -24.76 -27.85
C LEU A 132 4.98 -25.11 -29.03
N SER A 133 6.13 -24.44 -29.17
CA SER A 133 7.12 -24.73 -30.20
C SER A 133 7.73 -26.10 -30.00
N ALA A 134 8.14 -26.45 -28.77
CA ALA A 134 8.65 -27.79 -28.45
C ALA A 134 7.61 -28.88 -28.72
N LYS A 135 6.35 -28.64 -28.36
CA LYS A 135 5.25 -29.59 -28.66
C LYS A 135 5.10 -29.81 -30.16
N LYS A 136 5.02 -28.72 -30.94
CA LYS A 136 4.91 -28.82 -32.41
C LYS A 136 6.10 -29.55 -33.04
N PHE A 137 7.31 -29.29 -32.54
CA PHE A 137 8.52 -29.95 -32.98
C PHE A 137 8.46 -31.46 -32.69
N LEU A 138 8.06 -31.87 -31.50
CA LEU A 138 7.89 -33.28 -31.15
C LEU A 138 6.81 -33.96 -32.02
N GLU A 139 5.66 -33.31 -32.22
CA GLU A 139 4.60 -33.80 -33.09
C GLU A 139 5.11 -34.00 -34.54
N ALA A 140 5.89 -33.06 -35.06
CA ALA A 140 6.47 -33.17 -36.40
C ALA A 140 7.46 -34.34 -36.48
N ILE A 141 8.34 -34.53 -35.49
CA ILE A 141 9.26 -35.70 -35.46
C ILE A 141 8.48 -37.00 -35.42
N VAL A 142 7.53 -37.15 -34.52
CA VAL A 142 6.77 -38.39 -34.35
C VAL A 142 5.97 -38.71 -35.59
N ASN A 143 5.41 -37.70 -36.28
CA ASN A 143 4.68 -37.90 -37.55
C ASN A 143 5.61 -38.11 -38.77
N SER A 144 6.91 -37.84 -38.68
CA SER A 144 7.87 -38.15 -39.74
C SER A 144 8.36 -39.61 -39.72
N ILE A 145 8.04 -40.35 -38.68
CA ILE A 145 8.41 -41.75 -38.54
C ILE A 145 7.36 -42.60 -39.28
N ASN A 146 7.81 -43.41 -40.21
CA ASN A 146 6.94 -44.29 -41.04
C ASN A 146 6.52 -45.58 -40.31
N GLU A 147 6.66 -45.66 -39.02
CA GLU A 147 6.21 -46.77 -38.18
C GLU A 147 5.08 -46.33 -37.26
N PRO A 148 4.07 -47.17 -36.99
CA PRO A 148 2.99 -46.84 -36.06
C PRO A 148 3.52 -46.64 -34.64
N ILE A 149 3.28 -45.45 -34.03
CA ILE A 149 3.71 -45.09 -32.69
C ILE A 149 2.50 -44.64 -31.87
N ILE A 150 2.33 -45.27 -30.70
CA ILE A 150 1.35 -44.87 -29.70
C ILE A 150 2.09 -44.63 -28.39
N GLY A 151 2.00 -43.44 -27.85
CA GLY A 151 2.53 -43.08 -26.51
C GLY A 151 1.44 -43.20 -25.46
N LEU A 152 1.80 -43.81 -24.34
CA LEU A 152 0.91 -43.99 -23.18
C LEU A 152 1.47 -43.30 -21.96
N ASN A 153 0.60 -42.82 -21.06
CA ASN A 153 0.97 -42.38 -19.72
C ASN A 153 1.12 -43.57 -18.74
N THR A 154 1.47 -43.28 -17.49
CA THR A 154 1.58 -44.29 -16.41
C THR A 154 0.26 -45.01 -16.10
N GLU A 155 -0.86 -44.36 -16.43
CA GLU A 155 -2.23 -44.87 -16.23
C GLU A 155 -2.76 -45.63 -17.48
N ARG A 156 -1.89 -45.82 -18.48
CA ARG A 156 -2.18 -46.49 -19.77
C ARG A 156 -3.19 -45.75 -20.66
N GLU A 157 -3.33 -44.44 -20.45
CA GLU A 157 -4.11 -43.61 -21.37
C GLU A 157 -3.22 -43.13 -22.53
N ILE A 158 -3.82 -43.00 -23.70
CA ILE A 158 -3.10 -42.55 -24.89
C ILE A 158 -2.74 -41.08 -24.76
N LEU A 159 -1.44 -40.78 -24.74
CA LEU A 159 -0.91 -39.40 -24.74
C LEU A 159 -0.80 -38.83 -26.15
N PHE A 160 -0.37 -39.66 -27.12
CA PHE A 160 -0.28 -39.29 -28.51
C PHE A 160 -0.33 -40.53 -29.41
N ILE A 161 -0.70 -40.32 -30.66
CA ILE A 161 -0.72 -41.31 -31.72
C ILE A 161 -0.23 -40.65 -33.00
N ASN A 162 0.68 -41.26 -33.76
CA ASN A 162 1.16 -40.69 -35.01
C ASN A 162 0.24 -41.06 -36.20
N ASN A 163 0.46 -40.37 -37.31
CA ASN A 163 -0.35 -40.58 -38.53
C ASN A 163 -0.31 -42.01 -39.03
N GLU A 164 0.84 -42.71 -38.96
CA GLU A 164 0.97 -44.10 -39.40
C GLU A 164 0.18 -45.06 -38.51
N ALA A 165 0.12 -44.81 -37.21
CA ALA A 165 -0.70 -45.59 -36.29
C ALA A 165 -2.21 -45.37 -36.54
N LEU A 166 -2.62 -44.18 -36.93
CA LEU A 166 -4.00 -43.87 -37.31
C LEU A 166 -4.41 -44.56 -38.63
N ASN A 167 -3.45 -44.79 -39.55
CA ASN A 167 -3.70 -45.46 -40.82
C ASN A 167 -3.87 -46.97 -40.68
N VAL A 168 -3.38 -47.55 -39.59
CA VAL A 168 -3.40 -48.99 -39.31
C VAL A 168 -4.56 -49.42 -38.40
N LEU A 169 -5.14 -48.46 -37.65
CA LEU A 169 -6.30 -48.68 -36.78
C LEU A 169 -7.61 -48.58 -37.56
#